data_83cbb325094155efafb5e8403eb9e369
#
_entry.id   83cbb325094155efafb5e8403eb9e369
#
_cell.length_a   1.000
_cell.length_b   1.000
_cell.length_c   1.000
_cell.angle_alpha   90.00
_cell.angle_beta   90.00
_cell.angle_gamma   90.00
#
_symmetry.space_group_name_H-M   'P 1'
#
loop_
_entity.id
_entity.type
_entity.pdbx_description
1 polymer ?
#
loop_
_entity_poly.entity_id
_entity_poly.type
_entity_poly.pdbx_seq_one_letter_code
_entity_poly.pdbx_strand_id
1 'polypeptide(L)'
;MIDDEKIIELFFERSEQAIQELDNKYGKVFRNLSYNIVGNRQDAEECVNDAYLGAWNAIPPTRPDPLLSYILKIVRNISLKIYWKKEAAKRGSHYTIALEEIEACIAEQKTVEDEIGARELARIMEDFLDTLTLENRVIFMRRYWFSDSYKDIAEIVGLSEKNVSVRLTRIREKMRQYLMEREVFI
;
A
#
# COMPACT_ATOMS: atom_id res chain seq x y z
N MET A 1 -19.88 -0.47 15.01
CA MET A 1 -18.94 -1.06 14.01
C MET A 1 -18.30 -2.24 14.70
N ILE A 2 -18.32 -3.41 14.11
CA ILE A 2 -17.81 -4.65 14.70
C ILE A 2 -16.29 -4.56 14.92
N ASP A 3 -15.77 -5.20 15.98
CA ASP A 3 -14.34 -5.23 16.29
C ASP A 3 -13.59 -6.21 15.37
N ASP A 4 -12.30 -5.95 15.10
CA ASP A 4 -11.45 -6.80 14.25
C ASP A 4 -11.31 -8.21 14.83
N GLU A 5 -11.20 -8.32 16.15
CA GLU A 5 -11.14 -9.60 16.85
C GLU A 5 -12.39 -10.45 16.57
N LYS A 6 -13.55 -9.83 16.59
CA LYS A 6 -14.81 -10.52 16.28
C LYS A 6 -14.89 -10.99 14.83
N ILE A 7 -14.37 -10.20 13.89
CA ILE A 7 -14.28 -10.61 12.48
C ILE A 7 -13.35 -11.83 12.36
N ILE A 8 -12.20 -11.81 13.04
CA ILE A 8 -11.26 -12.94 13.06
C ILE A 8 -11.93 -14.19 13.62
N GLU A 9 -12.67 -14.08 14.72
CA GLU A 9 -13.41 -15.22 15.27
C GLU A 9 -14.40 -15.83 14.27
N LEU A 10 -15.16 -15.00 13.53
CA LEU A 10 -16.05 -15.46 12.49
C LEU A 10 -15.31 -16.23 11.38
N PHE A 11 -14.07 -15.84 11.02
CA PHE A 11 -13.24 -16.62 10.12
C PHE A 11 -12.85 -17.99 10.73
N PHE A 12 -12.52 -18.01 12.02
CA PHE A 12 -12.20 -19.27 12.72
C PHE A 12 -13.41 -20.22 12.82
N GLU A 13 -14.61 -19.66 12.96
CA GLU A 13 -15.88 -20.40 12.95
C GLU A 13 -16.30 -20.83 11.54
N ARG A 14 -15.55 -20.44 10.49
CA ARG A 14 -15.92 -20.65 9.09
C ARG A 14 -17.29 -20.08 8.72
N SER A 15 -17.65 -18.97 9.35
CA SER A 15 -18.90 -18.27 9.07
C SER A 15 -18.73 -17.31 7.87
N GLU A 16 -19.59 -17.41 6.87
CA GLU A 16 -19.61 -16.49 5.71
C GLU A 16 -19.84 -15.03 6.14
N GLN A 17 -20.41 -14.79 7.31
CA GLN A 17 -20.54 -13.45 7.90
C GLN A 17 -19.20 -12.75 8.08
N ALA A 18 -18.09 -13.50 8.23
CA ALA A 18 -16.75 -12.92 8.32
C ALA A 18 -16.42 -12.03 7.12
N ILE A 19 -16.73 -12.49 5.92
CA ILE A 19 -16.48 -11.74 4.68
C ILE A 19 -17.41 -10.53 4.59
N GLN A 20 -18.68 -10.67 4.96
CA GLN A 20 -19.64 -9.56 4.96
C GLN A 20 -19.23 -8.45 5.92
N GLU A 21 -18.83 -8.80 7.15
CA GLU A 21 -18.39 -7.83 8.15
C GLU A 21 -17.06 -7.17 7.77
N LEU A 22 -16.14 -7.92 7.17
CA LEU A 22 -14.90 -7.41 6.63
C LEU A 22 -15.15 -6.39 5.50
N ASP A 23 -16.07 -6.71 4.56
CA ASP A 23 -16.43 -5.80 3.47
C ASP A 23 -17.16 -4.56 3.99
N ASN A 24 -18.13 -4.72 4.89
CA ASN A 24 -18.84 -3.61 5.52
C ASN A 24 -17.88 -2.61 6.18
N LYS A 25 -16.86 -3.11 6.87
CA LYS A 25 -15.91 -2.30 7.62
C LYS A 25 -14.82 -1.68 6.74
N TYR A 26 -14.23 -2.43 5.83
CA TYR A 26 -13.02 -2.06 5.11
C TYR A 26 -13.11 -2.11 3.58
N GLY A 27 -14.19 -2.63 3.01
CA GLY A 27 -14.33 -2.88 1.58
C GLY A 27 -14.08 -1.64 0.71
N LYS A 28 -14.51 -0.44 1.18
CA LYS A 28 -14.24 0.82 0.47
C LYS A 28 -12.72 1.10 0.36
N VAL A 29 -11.97 0.83 1.43
CA VAL A 29 -10.52 1.03 1.46
C VAL A 29 -9.83 0.03 0.52
N PHE A 30 -10.26 -1.23 0.54
CA PHE A 30 -9.72 -2.27 -0.33
C PHE A 30 -9.96 -1.97 -1.82
N ARG A 31 -11.20 -1.59 -2.18
CA ARG A 31 -11.54 -1.22 -3.55
C ARG A 31 -10.78 0.01 -4.04
N ASN A 32 -10.59 1.03 -3.18
CA ASN A 32 -9.80 2.21 -3.53
C ASN A 32 -8.33 1.86 -3.78
N LEU A 33 -7.70 1.08 -2.88
CA LEU A 33 -6.33 0.63 -3.06
C LEU A 33 -6.17 -0.14 -4.37
N SER A 34 -7.02 -1.13 -4.59
CA SER A 34 -6.97 -1.93 -5.80
C SER A 34 -7.18 -1.08 -7.05
N TYR A 35 -8.19 -0.20 -7.06
CA TYR A 35 -8.46 0.70 -8.17
C TYR A 35 -7.29 1.62 -8.52
N ASN A 36 -6.62 2.18 -7.51
CA ASN A 36 -5.43 3.03 -7.70
C ASN A 36 -4.29 2.27 -8.38
N ILE A 37 -4.20 0.95 -8.18
CA ILE A 37 -3.18 0.10 -8.80
C ILE A 37 -3.59 -0.33 -10.20
N VAL A 38 -4.78 -0.93 -10.36
CA VAL A 38 -5.18 -1.57 -11.62
C VAL A 38 -5.86 -0.63 -12.62
N GLY A 39 -6.35 0.54 -12.15
CA GLY A 39 -6.88 1.62 -13.00
C GLY A 39 -8.29 1.41 -13.54
N ASN A 40 -9.00 0.32 -13.19
CA ASN A 40 -10.40 0.12 -13.55
C ASN A 40 -11.20 -0.59 -12.43
N ARG A 41 -12.51 -0.35 -12.42
CA ARG A 41 -13.37 -0.82 -11.33
C ARG A 41 -13.59 -2.33 -11.35
N GLN A 42 -13.74 -2.93 -12.52
CA GLN A 42 -14.03 -4.35 -12.66
C GLN A 42 -12.84 -5.19 -12.15
N ASP A 43 -11.63 -4.88 -12.60
CA ASP A 43 -10.42 -5.54 -12.11
C ASP A 43 -10.22 -5.30 -10.60
N ALA A 44 -10.56 -4.10 -10.10
CA ALA A 44 -10.46 -3.80 -8.68
C ALA A 44 -11.40 -4.65 -7.83
N GLU A 45 -12.65 -4.84 -8.27
CA GLU A 45 -13.60 -5.73 -7.61
C GLU A 45 -13.13 -7.18 -7.63
N GLU A 46 -12.62 -7.67 -8.78
CA GLU A 46 -12.05 -9.01 -8.90
C GLU A 46 -10.88 -9.21 -7.92
N CYS A 47 -9.94 -8.25 -7.86
CA CYS A 47 -8.84 -8.30 -6.90
C CYS A 47 -9.30 -8.37 -5.43
N VAL A 48 -10.36 -7.62 -5.08
CA VAL A 48 -10.89 -7.60 -3.72
C VAL A 48 -11.59 -8.92 -3.40
N ASN A 49 -12.36 -9.46 -4.32
CA ASN A 49 -13.01 -10.78 -4.16
C ASN A 49 -11.97 -11.91 -4.00
N ASP A 50 -10.90 -11.88 -4.81
CA ASP A 50 -9.79 -12.82 -4.68
C ASP A 50 -9.06 -12.64 -3.32
N ALA A 51 -8.97 -11.42 -2.81
CA ALA A 51 -8.38 -11.16 -1.52
C ALA A 51 -9.24 -11.69 -0.36
N TYR A 52 -10.57 -11.63 -0.48
CA TYR A 52 -11.47 -12.26 0.49
C TYR A 52 -11.32 -13.79 0.50
N LEU A 53 -11.21 -14.40 -0.68
CA LEU A 53 -10.92 -15.83 -0.79
C LEU A 53 -9.54 -16.17 -0.20
N GLY A 54 -8.54 -15.34 -0.45
CA GLY A 54 -7.19 -15.45 0.14
C GLY A 54 -7.22 -15.39 1.66
N ALA A 55 -7.97 -14.43 2.23
CA ALA A 55 -8.18 -14.31 3.67
C ALA A 55 -8.91 -15.52 4.24
N TRP A 56 -9.98 -15.98 3.58
CA TRP A 56 -10.73 -17.17 3.96
C TRP A 56 -9.85 -18.42 4.05
N ASN A 57 -8.94 -18.58 3.13
CA ASN A 57 -8.04 -19.74 3.11
C ASN A 57 -6.89 -19.63 4.12
N ALA A 58 -6.47 -18.41 4.47
CA ALA A 58 -5.35 -18.18 5.38
C ALA A 58 -5.76 -18.06 6.87
N ILE A 59 -7.02 -17.71 7.14
CA ILE A 59 -7.58 -17.56 8.50
C ILE A 59 -8.66 -18.64 8.68
N PRO A 60 -8.53 -19.65 9.55
CA PRO A 60 -7.31 -20.02 10.29
C PRO A 60 -6.25 -20.72 9.42
N PRO A 61 -5.05 -21.00 9.89
CA PRO A 61 -4.57 -20.87 11.27
C PRO A 61 -4.02 -19.48 11.63
N THR A 62 -3.77 -18.60 10.65
CA THR A 62 -3.24 -17.26 10.90
C THR A 62 -4.22 -16.43 11.72
N ARG A 63 -3.70 -15.72 12.74
CA ARG A 63 -4.46 -14.74 13.53
C ARG A 63 -3.82 -13.36 13.34
N PRO A 64 -4.28 -12.59 12.32
CA PRO A 64 -3.60 -11.34 11.96
C PRO A 64 -3.88 -10.22 12.95
N ASP A 65 -2.83 -9.48 13.32
CA ASP A 65 -2.92 -8.26 14.12
C ASP A 65 -1.90 -7.23 13.57
N PRO A 66 -2.35 -6.10 13.06
CA PRO A 66 -3.76 -5.69 12.81
C PRO A 66 -4.37 -6.36 11.56
N LEU A 67 -5.66 -6.71 11.65
CA LEU A 67 -6.42 -7.33 10.55
C LEU A 67 -6.38 -6.49 9.27
N LEU A 68 -6.62 -5.18 9.39
CA LEU A 68 -6.64 -4.27 8.24
C LEU A 68 -5.34 -4.34 7.42
N SER A 69 -4.18 -4.26 8.08
CA SER A 69 -2.88 -4.28 7.41
C SER A 69 -2.61 -5.61 6.72
N TYR A 70 -3.04 -6.71 7.33
CA TYR A 70 -2.91 -8.05 6.76
C TYR A 70 -3.71 -8.19 5.46
N ILE A 71 -4.97 -7.77 5.47
CA ILE A 71 -5.83 -7.86 4.28
C ILE A 71 -5.37 -6.86 3.20
N LEU A 72 -4.96 -5.65 3.56
CA LEU A 72 -4.39 -4.68 2.61
C LEU A 72 -3.17 -5.24 1.87
N LYS A 73 -2.31 -5.99 2.55
CA LYS A 73 -1.17 -6.67 1.92
C LYS A 73 -1.64 -7.70 0.88
N ILE A 74 -2.68 -8.47 1.17
CA ILE A 74 -3.25 -9.45 0.23
C ILE A 74 -3.83 -8.72 -0.99
N VAL A 75 -4.68 -7.71 -0.78
CA VAL A 75 -5.29 -6.90 -1.85
C VAL A 75 -4.21 -6.28 -2.74
N ARG A 76 -3.19 -5.65 -2.12
CA ARG A 76 -2.09 -5.03 -2.87
C ARG A 76 -1.34 -6.05 -3.73
N ASN A 77 -0.97 -7.20 -3.17
CA ASN A 77 -0.23 -8.23 -3.88
C ASN A 77 -1.01 -8.78 -5.09
N ILE A 78 -2.32 -9.02 -4.93
CA ILE A 78 -3.19 -9.48 -6.01
C ILE A 78 -3.32 -8.39 -7.08
N SER A 79 -3.57 -7.14 -6.67
CA SER A 79 -3.69 -6.01 -7.59
C SER A 79 -2.39 -5.78 -8.39
N LEU A 80 -1.24 -5.86 -7.75
CA LEU A 80 0.06 -5.78 -8.43
C LEU A 80 0.26 -6.93 -9.42
N LYS A 81 -0.11 -8.16 -9.06
CA LYS A 81 -0.01 -9.31 -9.96
C LYS A 81 -0.86 -9.12 -11.23
N ILE A 82 -2.08 -8.59 -11.10
CA ILE A 82 -2.96 -8.27 -12.24
C ILE A 82 -2.37 -7.12 -13.05
N TYR A 83 -1.91 -6.06 -12.38
CA TYR A 83 -1.24 -4.93 -13.02
C TYR A 83 -0.08 -5.39 -13.90
N TRP A 84 0.88 -6.13 -13.35
CA TRP A 84 2.02 -6.63 -14.11
C TRP A 84 1.64 -7.56 -15.26
N LYS A 85 0.60 -8.36 -15.10
CA LYS A 85 0.07 -9.21 -16.18
C LYS A 85 -0.51 -8.41 -17.35
N LYS A 86 -1.04 -7.20 -17.07
CA LYS A 86 -1.67 -6.31 -18.08
C LYS A 86 -0.76 -5.17 -18.55
N GLU A 87 0.45 -5.07 -18.05
CA GLU A 87 1.33 -3.89 -18.14
C GLU A 87 1.71 -3.43 -19.55
N ALA A 88 1.61 -4.28 -20.55
CA ALA A 88 2.02 -3.91 -21.90
C ALA A 88 1.22 -2.74 -22.52
N ALA A 89 0.20 -2.17 -21.86
CA ALA A 89 -0.75 -1.27 -22.52
C ALA A 89 -1.15 0.03 -21.79
N LYS A 90 -0.76 0.31 -20.53
CA LYS A 90 -1.33 1.49 -19.82
C LYS A 90 -0.32 2.31 -19.03
N ARG A 91 0.29 3.31 -19.68
CA ARG A 91 0.84 4.49 -19.00
C ARG A 91 -0.30 5.32 -18.43
N GLY A 92 -0.27 5.63 -17.13
CA GLY A 92 -1.16 6.65 -16.54
C GLY A 92 -1.97 6.25 -15.32
N SER A 93 -1.74 5.12 -14.66
CA SER A 93 -2.34 4.86 -13.36
C SER A 93 -1.64 5.69 -12.28
N HIS A 94 -2.35 6.08 -11.22
CA HIS A 94 -1.74 6.75 -10.07
C HIS A 94 -0.61 5.93 -9.44
N TYR A 95 -0.70 4.60 -9.54
CA TYR A 95 0.36 3.69 -9.11
C TYR A 95 1.64 3.87 -9.95
N THR A 96 1.54 3.92 -11.28
CA THR A 96 2.70 4.13 -12.17
C THR A 96 3.40 5.45 -11.86
N ILE A 97 2.62 6.54 -11.72
CA ILE A 97 3.15 7.86 -11.37
C ILE A 97 3.84 7.83 -9.99
N ALA A 98 3.22 7.20 -8.99
CA ALA A 98 3.81 7.08 -7.66
C ALA A 98 5.08 6.23 -7.66
N LEU A 99 5.13 5.17 -8.46
CA LEU A 99 6.31 4.34 -8.62
C LEU A 99 7.46 5.12 -9.28
N GLU A 100 7.20 5.82 -10.39
CA GLU A 100 8.19 6.66 -11.06
C GLU A 100 8.77 7.75 -10.13
N GLU A 101 7.91 8.37 -9.29
CA GLU A 101 8.35 9.36 -8.30
C GLU A 101 9.31 8.77 -7.26
N ILE A 102 9.08 7.54 -6.80
CA ILE A 102 9.92 6.91 -5.78
C ILE A 102 11.17 6.28 -6.40
N GLU A 103 11.05 5.69 -7.59
CA GLU A 103 12.18 5.16 -8.35
C GLU A 103 13.22 6.25 -8.65
N ALA A 104 12.77 7.45 -9.01
CA ALA A 104 13.65 8.60 -9.20
C ALA A 104 14.45 9.00 -7.94
N CYS A 105 14.02 8.56 -6.77
CA CYS A 105 14.76 8.80 -5.51
C CYS A 105 15.75 7.68 -5.20
N ILE A 106 15.53 6.48 -5.74
CA ILE A 106 16.27 5.25 -5.43
C ILE A 106 17.25 4.91 -6.57
N ALA A 107 16.93 5.31 -7.81
CA ALA A 107 17.72 4.92 -8.98
C ALA A 107 19.02 5.71 -9.11
N GLU A 108 20.10 5.16 -8.60
CA GLU A 108 21.42 5.37 -9.20
C GLU A 108 22.34 4.13 -9.22
N GLN A 109 21.89 2.92 -9.00
CA GLN A 109 22.65 1.73 -9.43
C GLN A 109 21.85 0.43 -9.21
N LYS A 110 21.54 -0.29 -10.29
CA LYS A 110 21.08 -1.67 -10.25
C LYS A 110 22.29 -2.59 -10.21
N THR A 111 22.46 -3.32 -9.13
CA THR A 111 23.13 -4.62 -9.13
C THR A 111 22.21 -5.63 -8.46
N VAL A 112 22.04 -6.75 -9.16
CA VAL A 112 21.26 -7.91 -8.74
C VAL A 112 22.05 -8.61 -7.65
N GLU A 113 21.49 -8.65 -6.44
CA GLU A 113 21.68 -9.71 -5.46
C GLU A 113 20.97 -9.33 -4.17
N ASP A 114 20.11 -10.28 -3.67
CA ASP A 114 19.77 -10.57 -2.29
C ASP A 114 18.37 -10.26 -1.76
N GLU A 115 17.66 -11.36 -1.40
CA GLU A 115 16.55 -11.35 -0.45
C GLU A 115 16.93 -10.70 0.91
N ILE A 116 18.21 -10.70 1.25
CA ILE A 116 18.78 -10.04 2.43
C ILE A 116 18.68 -8.52 2.26
N GLY A 117 18.98 -7.99 1.07
CA GLY A 117 18.87 -6.57 0.77
C GLY A 117 17.45 -6.03 0.86
N ALA A 118 16.43 -6.80 0.45
CA ALA A 118 15.04 -6.38 0.52
C ALA A 118 14.54 -6.22 1.98
N ARG A 119 14.96 -7.09 2.88
CA ARG A 119 14.60 -6.98 4.32
C ARG A 119 15.32 -5.82 5.00
N GLU A 120 16.58 -5.63 4.66
CA GLU A 120 17.37 -4.51 5.19
C GLU A 120 16.80 -3.17 4.69
N LEU A 121 16.49 -3.08 3.39
CA LEU A 121 15.83 -1.90 2.83
C LEU A 121 14.48 -1.62 3.51
N ALA A 122 13.65 -2.65 3.74
CA ALA A 122 12.38 -2.49 4.41
C ALA A 122 12.56 -1.90 5.82
N ARG A 123 13.55 -2.39 6.59
CA ARG A 123 13.89 -1.85 7.91
C ARG A 123 14.35 -0.39 7.84
N ILE A 124 15.24 -0.08 6.90
CA ILE A 124 15.73 1.30 6.70
C ILE A 124 14.57 2.24 6.34
N MET A 125 13.62 1.77 5.52
CA MET A 125 12.43 2.55 5.19
C MET A 125 11.49 2.75 6.39
N GLU A 126 11.32 1.74 7.25
CA GLU A 126 10.57 1.86 8.51
C GLU A 126 11.22 2.90 9.43
N ASP A 127 12.54 2.80 9.64
CA ASP A 127 13.31 3.77 10.43
C ASP A 127 13.20 5.19 9.86
N PHE A 128 13.26 5.34 8.53
CA PHE A 128 13.04 6.63 7.88
C PHE A 128 11.65 7.20 8.16
N LEU A 129 10.60 6.37 8.03
CA LEU A 129 9.22 6.79 8.29
C LEU A 129 9.04 7.27 9.74
N ASP A 130 9.77 6.69 10.68
CA ASP A 130 9.75 7.11 12.08
C ASP A 130 10.39 8.49 12.32
N THR A 131 11.27 8.94 11.43
CA THR A 131 11.82 10.30 11.48
C THR A 131 10.83 11.38 11.01
N LEU A 132 9.74 11.00 10.34
CA LEU A 132 8.75 11.93 9.82
C LEU A 132 7.73 12.32 10.90
N THR A 133 7.21 13.56 10.80
CA THR A 133 6.02 13.92 11.58
C THR A 133 4.85 13.04 11.15
N LEU A 134 3.89 12.82 12.06
CA LEU A 134 2.71 11.99 11.78
C LEU A 134 1.99 12.40 10.49
N GLU A 135 1.80 13.71 10.27
CA GLU A 135 1.13 14.22 9.08
C GLU A 135 1.93 13.91 7.78
N ASN A 136 3.25 14.08 7.80
CA ASN A 136 4.10 13.76 6.65
C ASN A 136 4.16 12.25 6.40
N ARG A 137 4.14 11.43 7.45
CA ARG A 137 4.05 9.96 7.34
C ARG A 137 2.74 9.56 6.70
N VAL A 138 1.61 10.15 7.11
CA VAL A 138 0.30 9.90 6.48
C VAL A 138 0.32 10.27 5.00
N ILE A 139 0.82 11.46 4.65
CA ILE A 139 0.93 11.92 3.26
C ILE A 139 1.78 10.95 2.42
N PHE A 140 2.93 10.50 2.95
CA PHE A 140 3.81 9.54 2.29
C PHE A 140 3.11 8.19 2.09
N MET A 141 2.52 7.62 3.15
CA MET A 141 1.82 6.34 3.07
C MET A 141 0.65 6.39 2.10
N ARG A 142 -0.15 7.47 2.12
CA ARG A 142 -1.27 7.65 1.18
C ARG A 142 -0.78 7.66 -0.27
N ARG A 143 0.35 8.34 -0.55
CA ARG A 143 0.90 8.41 -1.90
C ARG A 143 1.49 7.09 -2.37
N TYR A 144 2.39 6.47 -1.59
CA TYR A 144 3.22 5.36 -2.06
C TYR A 144 2.68 3.97 -1.69
N TRP A 145 1.89 3.87 -0.63
CA TRP A 145 1.25 2.61 -0.27
C TRP A 145 -0.15 2.48 -0.87
N PHE A 146 -0.98 3.52 -0.77
CA PHE A 146 -2.36 3.52 -1.28
C PHE A 146 -2.46 4.04 -2.71
N SER A 147 -1.40 4.64 -3.25
CA SER A 147 -1.34 5.22 -4.60
C SER A 147 -2.40 6.31 -4.83
N ASP A 148 -2.75 7.05 -3.80
CA ASP A 148 -3.74 8.12 -3.89
C ASP A 148 -3.21 9.29 -4.74
N SER A 149 -4.12 10.01 -5.39
CA SER A 149 -3.80 11.25 -6.08
C SER A 149 -3.46 12.37 -5.07
N TYR A 150 -2.75 13.40 -5.51
CA TYR A 150 -2.49 14.57 -4.65
C TYR A 150 -3.78 15.24 -4.19
N LYS A 151 -4.81 15.22 -5.03
CA LYS A 151 -6.14 15.74 -4.71
C LYS A 151 -6.78 14.95 -3.55
N ASP A 152 -6.81 13.63 -3.65
CA ASP A 152 -7.42 12.77 -2.63
C ASP A 152 -6.68 12.91 -1.29
N ILE A 153 -5.33 12.97 -1.34
CA ILE A 153 -4.52 13.21 -0.15
C ILE A 153 -4.85 14.56 0.47
N ALA A 154 -4.95 15.62 -0.35
CA ALA A 154 -5.26 16.97 0.10
C ALA A 154 -6.62 17.03 0.84
N GLU A 155 -7.65 16.36 0.31
CA GLU A 155 -8.97 16.25 0.93
C GLU A 155 -8.90 15.53 2.30
N ILE A 156 -8.09 14.46 2.39
CA ILE A 156 -7.96 13.66 3.63
C ILE A 156 -7.23 14.41 4.74
N VAL A 157 -6.14 15.13 4.38
CA VAL A 157 -5.30 15.81 5.38
C VAL A 157 -5.67 17.28 5.61
N GLY A 158 -6.68 17.80 4.91
CA GLY A 158 -7.13 19.19 5.06
C GLY A 158 -6.15 20.23 4.52
N LEU A 159 -5.38 19.89 3.47
CA LEU A 159 -4.40 20.76 2.84
C LEU A 159 -4.80 21.11 1.40
N SER A 160 -4.11 22.08 0.78
CA SER A 160 -4.18 22.26 -0.67
C SER A 160 -3.34 21.21 -1.41
N GLU A 161 -3.73 20.84 -2.61
CA GLU A 161 -2.98 19.93 -3.48
C GLU A 161 -1.53 20.40 -3.70
N LYS A 162 -1.34 21.72 -3.87
CA LYS A 162 -0.01 22.33 -3.97
C LYS A 162 0.84 22.06 -2.71
N ASN A 163 0.24 22.17 -1.51
CA ASN A 163 0.95 21.93 -0.26
C ASN A 163 1.32 20.46 -0.12
N VAL A 164 0.46 19.52 -0.52
CA VAL A 164 0.76 18.09 -0.56
C VAL A 164 1.94 17.82 -1.48
N SER A 165 1.93 18.38 -2.70
CA SER A 165 3.04 18.25 -3.67
C SER A 165 4.37 18.75 -3.10
N VAL A 166 4.38 19.94 -2.52
CA VAL A 166 5.61 20.52 -1.90
C VAL A 166 6.11 19.65 -0.75
N ARG A 167 5.21 19.14 0.11
CA ARG A 167 5.59 18.26 1.22
C ARG A 167 6.16 16.94 0.72
N LEU A 168 5.55 16.30 -0.26
CA LEU A 168 6.07 15.07 -0.87
C LEU A 168 7.46 15.28 -1.48
N THR A 169 7.69 16.41 -2.17
CA THR A 169 9.01 16.73 -2.69
C THR A 169 10.06 16.81 -1.57
N ARG A 170 9.77 17.52 -0.47
CA ARG A 170 10.66 17.61 0.68
C ARG A 170 10.89 16.26 1.38
N ILE A 171 9.86 15.41 1.44
CA ILE A 171 9.99 14.05 2.01
C ILE A 171 10.91 13.21 1.12
N ARG A 172 10.77 13.26 -0.21
CA ARG A 172 11.66 12.56 -1.14
C ARG A 172 13.13 13.01 -1.02
N GLU A 173 13.35 14.33 -0.91
CA GLU A 173 14.71 14.87 -0.68
C GLU A 173 15.32 14.35 0.62
N LYS A 174 14.54 14.36 1.72
CA LYS A 174 14.97 13.78 2.99
C LYS A 174 15.26 12.29 2.89
N MET A 175 14.40 11.54 2.20
CA MET A 175 14.57 10.11 2.00
C MET A 175 15.86 9.82 1.23
N ARG A 176 16.13 10.56 0.14
CA ARG A 176 17.38 10.42 -0.62
C ARG A 176 18.60 10.64 0.26
N GLN A 177 18.64 11.74 1.04
CA GLN A 177 19.74 12.02 1.97
C GLN A 177 19.89 10.92 3.01
N TYR A 178 18.79 10.46 3.60
CA TYR A 178 18.77 9.40 4.60
C TYR A 178 19.32 8.06 4.09
N LEU A 179 19.02 7.70 2.82
CA LEU A 179 19.54 6.51 2.17
C LEU A 179 21.03 6.66 1.84
N MET A 180 21.46 7.82 1.34
CA MET A 180 22.87 8.11 1.05
C MET A 180 23.74 8.04 2.30
N GLU A 181 23.31 8.57 3.45
CA GLU A 181 24.03 8.52 4.73
C GLU A 181 24.23 7.10 5.27
N ARG A 182 23.42 6.14 4.81
CA ARG A 182 23.49 4.72 5.21
C ARG A 182 24.16 3.83 4.19
N GLU A 183 24.79 4.44 3.19
CA GLU A 183 25.44 3.71 2.09
C GLU A 183 24.50 2.68 1.42
N VAL A 184 23.20 2.96 1.46
CA VAL A 184 22.22 2.14 0.75
C VAL A 184 22.31 2.48 -0.72
N PHE A 185 23.29 1.87 -1.37
CA PHE A 185 23.39 1.86 -2.83
C PHE A 185 22.48 0.76 -3.35
N ILE A 186 21.30 1.15 -3.84
CA ILE A 186 20.35 0.24 -4.46
C ILE A 186 20.42 0.42 -5.97
#